data_a80aff700dff79c5cce98d3dca696aac
#
_entry.id   a80aff700dff79c5cce98d3dca696aac
#
_cell.length_a   1.000
_cell.length_b   1.000
_cell.length_c   1.000
_cell.angle_alpha   90.00
_cell.angle_beta   90.00
_cell.angle_gamma   90.00
#
_symmetry.space_group_name_H-M   'P 1'
#
loop_
_entity.id
_entity.type
_entity.pdbx_description
1 polymer ?
#
loop_
_entity_poly.entity_id
_entity_poly.type
_entity_poly.pdbx_seq_one_letter_code
_entity_poly.pdbx_strand_id
1 'polypeptide(L)'
;MALPKLNVPVYETILPSTDKVVKYRPFLVKEEKILLTAMESEDNTIVTNAVKQILKNCIQGKLNINELPTFDIEYLFLRLRAKSVGEKITVGLKPFPCAQNDGKLCEKSTEVEINLEEVKIKKDKSHSSKIMISDDIGIKMSYPDISILN
;
A
#
# COMPACT_ATOMS: atom_id res chain seq x y z
N MET A 1 -5.69 -37.86 -10.17
CA MET A 1 -6.06 -36.75 -11.05
C MET A 1 -5.39 -35.49 -10.49
N ALA A 2 -4.57 -34.79 -11.29
CA ALA A 2 -4.03 -33.51 -10.89
C ALA A 2 -5.12 -32.44 -11.01
N LEU A 3 -5.31 -31.62 -9.98
CA LEU A 3 -6.24 -30.48 -10.02
C LEU A 3 -5.83 -29.50 -11.13
N PRO A 4 -6.77 -28.92 -11.87
CA PRO A 4 -6.45 -27.93 -12.89
C PRO A 4 -5.73 -26.73 -12.27
N LYS A 5 -4.59 -26.38 -12.84
CA LYS A 5 -3.86 -25.16 -12.42
C LYS A 5 -4.61 -23.94 -12.92
N LEU A 6 -5.02 -23.09 -12.00
CA LEU A 6 -5.57 -21.77 -12.34
C LEU A 6 -4.49 -20.95 -13.06
N ASN A 7 -4.78 -20.60 -14.31
CA ASN A 7 -3.94 -19.67 -15.06
C ASN A 7 -4.32 -18.24 -14.64
N VAL A 8 -3.57 -17.68 -13.69
CA VAL A 8 -3.80 -16.33 -13.15
C VAL A 8 -2.84 -15.36 -13.84
N PRO A 9 -3.31 -14.20 -14.32
CA PRO A 9 -2.45 -13.19 -14.92
C PRO A 9 -1.38 -12.71 -13.93
N VAL A 10 -0.21 -12.39 -14.46
CA VAL A 10 0.92 -11.85 -13.68
C VAL A 10 1.19 -10.45 -14.13
N TYR A 11 1.30 -9.54 -13.18
CA TYR A 11 1.59 -8.13 -13.38
C TYR A 11 2.96 -7.77 -12.81
N GLU A 12 3.50 -6.64 -13.23
CA GLU A 12 4.77 -6.13 -12.74
C GLU A 12 4.57 -4.72 -12.19
N THR A 13 5.30 -4.39 -11.14
CA THR A 13 5.40 -3.03 -10.61
C THR A 13 6.81 -2.76 -10.10
N ILE A 14 7.15 -1.49 -9.97
CA ILE A 14 8.46 -1.05 -9.49
C ILE A 14 8.33 -0.60 -8.05
N LEU A 15 9.17 -1.15 -7.16
CA LEU A 15 9.23 -0.74 -5.76
C LEU A 15 9.76 0.70 -5.65
N PRO A 16 9.06 1.60 -4.97
CA PRO A 16 9.48 2.98 -4.80
C PRO A 16 10.82 3.17 -4.08
N SER A 17 11.14 2.31 -3.09
CA SER A 17 12.37 2.45 -2.29
C SER A 17 13.63 2.02 -3.03
N THR A 18 13.54 0.98 -3.85
CA THR A 18 14.72 0.29 -4.43
C THR A 18 14.74 0.28 -5.94
N ASP A 19 13.68 0.76 -6.60
CA ASP A 19 13.46 0.71 -8.05
C ASP A 19 13.52 -0.72 -8.64
N LYS A 20 13.34 -1.74 -7.80
CA LYS A 20 13.29 -3.15 -8.22
C LYS A 20 11.93 -3.50 -8.81
N VAL A 21 11.94 -4.27 -9.88
CA VAL A 21 10.72 -4.82 -10.48
C VAL A 21 10.24 -6.01 -9.65
N VAL A 22 8.98 -5.97 -9.26
CA VAL A 22 8.30 -7.04 -8.52
C VAL A 22 7.16 -7.57 -9.37
N LYS A 23 7.10 -8.91 -9.50
CA LYS A 23 6.02 -9.62 -10.17
C LYS A 23 4.98 -10.06 -9.15
N TYR A 24 3.72 -9.86 -9.48
CA TYR A 24 2.62 -10.24 -8.59
C TYR A 24 1.41 -10.74 -9.39
N ARG A 25 0.59 -11.55 -8.75
CA ARG A 25 -0.73 -11.95 -9.24
C ARG A 25 -1.83 -11.26 -8.45
N PRO A 26 -3.01 -11.04 -9.01
CA PRO A 26 -4.17 -10.62 -8.23
C PRO A 26 -4.44 -11.57 -7.07
N PHE A 27 -5.03 -11.08 -6.00
CA PHE A 27 -5.50 -11.96 -4.95
C PHE A 27 -6.76 -12.72 -5.39
N LEU A 28 -6.92 -13.91 -4.87
CA LEU A 28 -8.07 -14.77 -5.09
C LEU A 28 -9.04 -14.61 -3.92
N VAL A 29 -10.20 -15.21 -4.03
CA VAL A 29 -11.25 -15.20 -2.98
C VAL A 29 -10.72 -15.59 -1.59
N LYS A 30 -9.73 -16.48 -1.53
CA LYS A 30 -9.14 -16.89 -0.24
C LYS A 30 -8.36 -15.75 0.44
N GLU A 31 -7.63 -14.94 -0.33
CA GLU A 31 -6.91 -13.78 0.20
C GLU A 31 -7.87 -12.65 0.56
N GLU A 32 -8.92 -12.45 -0.23
CA GLU A 32 -10.00 -11.51 0.07
C GLU A 32 -10.70 -11.86 1.39
N LYS A 33 -11.01 -13.14 1.60
CA LYS A 33 -11.60 -13.61 2.86
C LYS A 33 -10.70 -13.32 4.06
N ILE A 34 -9.38 -13.51 3.94
CA ILE A 34 -8.42 -13.17 4.99
C ILE A 34 -8.51 -11.68 5.33
N LEU A 35 -8.55 -10.81 4.31
CA LEU A 35 -8.64 -9.35 4.51
C LEU A 35 -9.94 -8.96 5.20
N LEU A 36 -11.08 -9.44 4.70
CA LEU A 36 -12.39 -9.14 5.28
C LEU A 36 -12.47 -9.58 6.76
N THR A 37 -12.02 -10.81 7.06
CA THR A 37 -12.00 -11.31 8.44
C THR A 37 -11.10 -10.46 9.35
N ALA A 38 -9.94 -9.99 8.83
CA ALA A 38 -9.06 -9.12 9.58
C ALA A 38 -9.67 -7.73 9.85
N MET A 39 -10.40 -7.18 8.87
CA MET A 39 -11.08 -5.88 9.02
C MET A 39 -12.23 -5.92 10.04
N GLU A 40 -12.91 -7.07 10.20
CA GLU A 40 -13.95 -7.25 11.22
C GLU A 40 -13.40 -7.22 12.66
N SER A 41 -12.11 -7.49 12.84
CA SER A 41 -11.49 -7.52 14.18
C SER A 41 -11.24 -6.14 14.80
N GLU A 42 -11.28 -5.06 14.00
CA GLU A 42 -10.91 -3.68 14.37
C GLU A 42 -9.50 -3.53 14.98
N ASP A 43 -8.68 -4.59 14.93
CA ASP A 43 -7.30 -4.59 15.44
C ASP A 43 -6.32 -4.32 14.29
N ASN A 44 -5.64 -3.18 14.36
CA ASN A 44 -4.67 -2.76 13.35
C ASN A 44 -3.52 -3.76 13.17
N THR A 45 -3.13 -4.47 14.22
CA THR A 45 -2.06 -5.47 14.16
C THR A 45 -2.51 -6.67 13.33
N ILE A 46 -3.75 -7.12 13.50
CA ILE A 46 -4.34 -8.22 12.74
C ILE A 46 -4.46 -7.82 11.27
N VAL A 47 -4.94 -6.61 10.99
CA VAL A 47 -5.05 -6.07 9.62
C VAL A 47 -3.67 -6.00 8.96
N THR A 48 -2.67 -5.48 9.66
CA THR A 48 -1.28 -5.38 9.14
C THR A 48 -0.71 -6.76 8.81
N ASN A 49 -0.90 -7.74 9.68
CA ASN A 49 -0.44 -9.11 9.45
C ASN A 49 -1.18 -9.78 8.28
N ALA A 50 -2.48 -9.54 8.12
CA ALA A 50 -3.26 -10.02 6.99
C ALA A 50 -2.74 -9.44 5.66
N VAL A 51 -2.45 -8.14 5.61
CA VAL A 51 -1.86 -7.48 4.44
C VAL A 51 -0.50 -8.10 4.09
N LYS A 52 0.38 -8.28 5.08
CA LYS A 52 1.69 -8.95 4.89
C LYS A 52 1.52 -10.37 4.32
N GLN A 53 0.58 -11.13 4.86
CA GLN A 53 0.30 -12.50 4.41
C GLN A 53 -0.23 -12.52 2.96
N ILE A 54 -1.14 -11.62 2.62
CA ILE A 54 -1.68 -11.49 1.26
C ILE A 54 -0.57 -11.15 0.27
N LEU A 55 0.27 -10.15 0.58
CA LEU A 55 1.40 -9.78 -0.26
C LEU A 55 2.36 -10.96 -0.45
N LYS A 56 2.70 -11.69 0.63
CA LYS A 56 3.56 -12.88 0.56
C LYS A 56 2.99 -13.97 -0.35
N ASN A 57 1.67 -14.14 -0.36
CA ASN A 57 0.99 -15.14 -1.19
C ASN A 57 0.88 -14.72 -2.66
N CYS A 58 0.81 -13.43 -2.94
CA CYS A 58 0.55 -12.90 -4.28
C CYS A 58 1.83 -12.50 -5.03
N ILE A 59 2.89 -12.13 -4.32
CA ILE A 59 4.18 -11.77 -4.93
C ILE A 59 4.91 -13.02 -5.40
N GLN A 60 5.44 -12.95 -6.62
CA GLN A 60 6.27 -14.00 -7.19
C GLN A 60 7.75 -13.67 -6.99
N GLY A 61 8.50 -14.64 -6.49
CA GLY A 61 9.95 -14.49 -6.25
C GLY A 61 10.31 -14.36 -4.77
N LYS A 62 11.58 -14.10 -4.51
CA LYS A 62 12.12 -13.97 -3.14
C LYS A 62 12.16 -12.50 -2.74
N LEU A 63 11.06 -12.01 -2.20
CA LEU A 63 10.97 -10.67 -1.60
C LEU A 63 10.66 -10.83 -0.11
N ASN A 64 11.52 -10.25 0.74
CA ASN A 64 11.28 -10.25 2.19
C ASN A 64 10.37 -9.06 2.54
N ILE A 65 9.09 -9.33 2.74
CA ILE A 65 8.08 -8.30 3.04
C ILE A 65 8.39 -7.58 4.37
N ASN A 66 9.01 -8.26 5.33
CA ASN A 66 9.28 -7.67 6.65
C ASN A 66 10.39 -6.62 6.63
N GLU A 67 11.27 -6.65 5.63
CA GLU A 67 12.36 -5.69 5.45
C GLU A 67 11.95 -4.49 4.57
N LEU A 68 10.74 -4.51 4.03
CA LEU A 68 10.26 -3.41 3.20
C LEU A 68 9.83 -2.23 4.05
N PRO A 69 10.09 -1.01 3.58
CA PRO A 69 9.49 0.20 4.13
C PRO A 69 7.96 0.14 4.06
N THR A 70 7.29 0.78 5.01
CA THR A 70 5.83 0.81 5.10
C THR A 70 5.18 1.29 3.80
N PHE A 71 5.71 2.36 3.22
CA PHE A 71 5.17 2.92 1.97
C PHE A 71 5.30 1.98 0.75
N ASP A 72 6.31 1.10 0.73
CA ASP A 72 6.42 0.05 -0.30
C ASP A 72 5.33 -1.00 -0.14
N ILE A 73 5.03 -1.40 1.10
CA ILE A 73 3.97 -2.34 1.42
C ILE A 73 2.60 -1.78 1.02
N GLU A 74 2.34 -0.52 1.39
CA GLU A 74 1.12 0.19 1.01
C GLU A 74 0.98 0.33 -0.50
N TYR A 75 2.05 0.70 -1.18
CA TYR A 75 2.07 0.83 -2.63
C TYR A 75 1.83 -0.51 -3.34
N LEU A 76 2.49 -1.59 -2.89
CA LEU A 76 2.28 -2.93 -3.43
C LEU A 76 0.84 -3.41 -3.21
N PHE A 77 0.29 -3.16 -2.02
CA PHE A 77 -1.09 -3.52 -1.71
C PHE A 77 -2.09 -2.74 -2.56
N LEU A 78 -1.85 -1.45 -2.78
CA LEU A 78 -2.66 -0.60 -3.65
C LEU A 78 -2.68 -1.14 -5.09
N ARG A 79 -1.51 -1.47 -5.65
CA ARG A 79 -1.39 -2.07 -6.99
C ARG A 79 -2.06 -3.43 -7.08
N LEU A 80 -1.87 -4.26 -6.06
CA LEU A 80 -2.51 -5.56 -5.95
C LEU A 80 -4.04 -5.44 -5.93
N ARG A 81 -4.58 -4.52 -5.11
CA ARG A 81 -6.00 -4.25 -5.02
C ARG A 81 -6.57 -3.76 -6.34
N ALA A 82 -5.90 -2.84 -7.02
CA ALA A 82 -6.33 -2.30 -8.31
C ALA A 82 -6.54 -3.41 -9.36
N LYS A 83 -5.66 -4.42 -9.37
CA LYS A 83 -5.76 -5.56 -10.31
C LYS A 83 -6.67 -6.70 -9.84
N SER A 84 -7.10 -6.68 -8.58
CA SER A 84 -7.94 -7.74 -8.01
C SER A 84 -9.42 -7.38 -7.96
N VAL A 85 -9.74 -6.16 -7.52
CA VAL A 85 -11.11 -5.69 -7.29
C VAL A 85 -11.54 -4.64 -8.31
N GLY A 86 -10.59 -3.81 -8.76
CA GLY A 86 -10.83 -2.74 -9.70
C GLY A 86 -9.94 -1.53 -9.46
N GLU A 87 -9.74 -0.77 -10.52
CA GLU A 87 -8.81 0.37 -10.54
C GLU A 87 -9.40 1.63 -9.91
N LYS A 88 -10.74 1.74 -9.87
CA LYS A 88 -11.46 2.90 -9.38
C LYS A 88 -12.06 2.63 -8.00
N ILE A 89 -11.91 3.59 -7.12
CA ILE A 89 -12.55 3.60 -5.80
C ILE A 89 -13.30 4.92 -5.61
N THR A 90 -14.46 4.83 -4.98
CA THR A 90 -15.22 6.01 -4.56
C THR A 90 -15.00 6.22 -3.07
N VAL A 91 -14.51 7.39 -2.71
CA VAL A 91 -14.25 7.78 -1.32
C VAL A 91 -15.22 8.88 -0.92
N GLY A 92 -16.04 8.60 0.09
CA GLY A 92 -16.90 9.61 0.71
C GLY A 92 -16.07 10.50 1.66
N LEU A 93 -16.06 11.79 1.39
CA LEU A 93 -15.44 12.76 2.27
C LEU A 93 -16.38 13.11 3.41
N LYS A 94 -15.90 13.06 4.65
CA LYS A 94 -16.68 13.51 5.82
C LYS A 94 -16.93 15.01 5.71
N PRO A 95 -18.10 15.49 6.18
CA PRO A 95 -18.37 16.91 6.27
C PRO A 95 -17.27 17.63 7.05
N PHE A 96 -16.87 18.79 6.57
CA PHE A 96 -15.87 19.65 7.23
C PHE A 96 -16.44 21.04 7.49
N PRO A 97 -15.91 21.81 8.44
CA PRO A 97 -16.33 23.18 8.68
C PRO A 97 -16.17 24.03 7.42
N CYS A 98 -17.23 24.68 6.98
CA CYS A 98 -17.28 25.45 5.75
C CYS A 98 -17.29 26.94 6.04
N ALA A 99 -16.39 27.72 5.44
CA ALA A 99 -16.35 29.17 5.60
C ALA A 99 -17.62 29.87 5.08
N GLN A 100 -18.32 29.27 4.12
CA GLN A 100 -19.58 29.80 3.57
C GLN A 100 -20.80 29.54 4.48
N ASN A 101 -20.64 28.73 5.52
CA ASN A 101 -21.70 28.36 6.45
C ASN A 101 -21.33 28.69 7.91
N ASP A 102 -20.69 29.84 8.13
CA ASP A 102 -20.26 30.34 9.45
C ASP A 102 -19.54 29.30 10.32
N GLY A 103 -18.69 28.45 9.70
CA GLY A 103 -17.94 27.39 10.39
C GLY A 103 -18.77 26.18 10.78
N LYS A 104 -20.05 26.09 10.42
CA LYS A 104 -20.85 24.87 10.60
C LYS A 104 -20.43 23.79 9.60
N LEU A 105 -20.67 22.53 9.97
CA LEU A 105 -20.43 21.40 9.09
C LEU A 105 -21.32 21.51 7.84
N CYS A 106 -20.71 21.28 6.68
CA CYS A 106 -21.47 21.13 5.45
C CYS A 106 -22.27 19.82 5.50
N GLU A 107 -23.60 19.90 5.27
CA GLU A 107 -24.45 18.70 5.23
C GLU A 107 -24.26 17.85 3.98
N LYS A 108 -23.60 18.40 2.95
CA LYS A 108 -23.33 17.66 1.70
C LYS A 108 -22.15 16.73 1.88
N SER A 109 -22.40 15.43 1.75
CA SER A 109 -21.34 14.46 1.50
C SER A 109 -20.82 14.64 0.07
N THR A 110 -19.50 14.72 -0.09
CA THR A 110 -18.87 14.78 -1.40
C THR A 110 -18.20 13.43 -1.65
N GLU A 111 -18.51 12.81 -2.77
CA GLU A 111 -17.85 11.59 -3.24
C GLU A 111 -16.78 11.95 -4.26
N VAL A 112 -15.62 11.35 -4.13
CA VAL A 112 -14.50 11.52 -5.07
C VAL A 112 -14.12 10.16 -5.61
N GLU A 113 -14.11 10.03 -6.94
CA GLU A 113 -13.57 8.85 -7.61
C GLU A 113 -12.07 8.99 -7.76
N ILE A 114 -11.32 8.01 -7.29
CA ILE A 114 -9.86 7.95 -7.38
C ILE A 114 -9.47 6.74 -8.23
N ASN A 115 -8.62 6.97 -9.23
CA ASN A 115 -8.01 5.90 -10.00
C ASN A 115 -6.71 5.46 -9.33
N LEU A 116 -6.68 4.23 -8.82
CA LEU A 116 -5.52 3.67 -8.10
C LEU A 116 -4.29 3.48 -8.99
N GLU A 117 -4.46 3.34 -10.30
CA GLU A 117 -3.34 3.23 -11.24
C GLU A 117 -2.60 4.54 -11.45
N GLU A 118 -3.29 5.66 -11.29
CA GLU A 118 -2.69 6.99 -11.45
C GLU A 118 -1.93 7.46 -10.21
N VAL A 119 -2.07 6.76 -9.09
CA VAL A 119 -1.34 7.09 -7.87
C VAL A 119 0.16 6.91 -8.09
N LYS A 120 0.92 8.00 -7.96
CA LYS A 120 2.37 8.04 -8.11
C LYS A 120 3.01 8.58 -6.85
N ILE A 121 4.12 7.97 -6.48
CA ILE A 121 4.94 8.48 -5.38
C ILE A 121 5.85 9.60 -5.92
N LYS A 122 5.77 10.76 -5.29
CA LYS A 122 6.70 11.87 -5.57
C LYS A 122 8.00 11.62 -4.82
N LYS A 123 9.09 11.43 -5.56
CA LYS A 123 10.44 11.42 -5.00
C LYS A 123 11.02 12.82 -5.14
N ASP A 124 11.51 13.39 -4.05
CA ASP A 124 12.30 14.63 -4.11
C ASP A 124 13.67 14.32 -4.71
N LYS A 125 14.11 15.11 -5.68
CA LYS A 125 15.44 14.95 -6.30
C LYS A 125 16.60 15.23 -5.35
N SER A 126 16.36 16.00 -4.31
CA SER A 126 17.33 16.31 -3.26
C SER A 126 17.41 15.25 -2.17
N HIS A 127 16.52 14.25 -2.19
CA HIS A 127 16.48 13.19 -1.18
C HIS A 127 17.76 12.35 -1.22
N SER A 128 18.48 12.33 -0.10
CA SER A 128 19.68 11.52 0.09
C SER A 128 19.60 10.75 1.40
N SER A 129 20.01 9.49 1.37
CA SER A 129 20.15 8.68 2.59
C SER A 129 21.37 9.09 3.44
N LYS A 130 22.29 9.89 2.89
CA LYS A 130 23.46 10.38 3.60
C LYS A 130 23.28 11.85 3.92
N ILE A 131 23.34 12.19 5.20
CA ILE A 131 23.30 13.56 5.71
C ILE A 131 24.64 13.86 6.32
N MET A 132 25.37 14.79 5.74
CA MET A 132 26.65 15.26 6.31
C MET A 132 26.37 16.30 7.40
N ILE A 133 26.94 16.11 8.58
CA ILE A 133 26.84 17.05 9.71
C ILE A 133 28.03 17.99 9.70
N SER A 134 29.23 17.47 9.35
CA SER A 134 30.46 18.20 9.15
C SER A 134 31.24 17.58 8.00
N ASP A 135 32.43 18.13 7.68
CA ASP A 135 33.25 17.62 6.58
C ASP A 135 33.62 16.13 6.74
N ASP A 136 33.80 15.68 8.00
CA ASP A 136 34.25 14.32 8.32
C ASP A 136 33.15 13.41 8.92
N ILE A 137 32.01 13.98 9.32
CA ILE A 137 30.96 13.24 10.05
C ILE A 137 29.67 13.29 9.28
N GLY A 138 29.15 12.10 8.97
CA GLY A 138 27.84 11.94 8.33
C GLY A 138 27.02 10.83 8.94
N ILE A 139 25.70 10.95 8.81
CA ILE A 139 24.71 9.95 9.22
C ILE A 139 24.14 9.31 7.96
N LYS A 140 24.05 7.97 7.95
CA LYS A 140 23.32 7.23 6.93
C LYS A 140 21.96 6.84 7.49
N MET A 141 20.91 7.38 6.89
CA MET A 141 19.52 7.10 7.25
C MET A 141 18.98 5.94 6.42
N SER A 142 18.11 5.13 7.02
CA SER A 142 17.31 4.12 6.33
C SER A 142 15.82 4.38 6.56
N TYR A 143 14.99 3.90 5.66
CA TYR A 143 13.55 3.96 5.87
C TYR A 143 13.14 3.03 7.02
N PRO A 144 12.17 3.45 7.85
CA PRO A 144 11.63 2.56 8.87
C PRO A 144 10.92 1.38 8.21
N ASP A 145 11.18 0.21 8.72
CA ASP A 145 10.42 -0.98 8.36
C ASP A 145 9.12 -1.07 9.18
N ILE A 146 8.24 -1.96 8.78
CA ILE A 146 6.92 -2.11 9.40
C ILE A 146 7.00 -2.65 10.84
N SER A 147 8.13 -3.16 11.31
CA SER A 147 8.30 -3.65 12.67
C SER A 147 8.42 -2.53 13.71
N ILE A 148 8.80 -1.33 13.26
CA ILE A 148 8.97 -0.15 14.12
C ILE A 148 7.62 0.51 14.46
N LEU A 149 6.57 0.22 13.69
CA LEU A 149 5.25 0.82 13.86
C LEU A 149 4.29 0.00 14.76
N ASN A 150 4.76 -1.11 15.32
CA ASN A 150 4.01 -1.97 16.23
C ASN A 150 4.41 -1.74 17.68
#